data_62005388ef496f8452ebe5d0d66a1a35
#
_entry.id   62005388ef496f8452ebe5d0d66a1a35
#
_cell.length_a   1.000
_cell.length_b   1.000
_cell.length_c   1.000
_cell.angle_alpha   90.00
_cell.angle_beta   90.00
_cell.angle_gamma   90.00
#
_symmetry.space_group_name_H-M   'P 1'
#
loop_
_entity.id
_entity.type
_entity.pdbx_description
1 polymer ?
#
loop_
_entity_poly.entity_id
_entity_poly.type
_entity_poly.pdbx_seq_one_letter_code
_entity_poly.pdbx_strand_id
1 'polypeptide(L)'
;MRRPLAVVLGALLVPAALRAQGDTATFVLPNFHFADGESLAVLKLHSLTLGHPRRDASGHVANAVLILHGTGGTGRLFLNPLFTELYQPGEALDTTTHYIILPDDIGHGRSSKPSDGLRMKFPHYAYADLVTAEYRLVTEGLHVDHLLVVMGTSMGCMHSWMWAERYPDFMDGVVPLACLPTQIAGRNRMLRRMAMDAIRTDPAWQGGDYTSQPPGLRGAAEVLFFMTSAPRRLQRDFPTRDSADAEITRWMDHELATLDANDFLYQFDASRDYDPSRDLGRIKARVLAINSADDEVNPPSLDIMAQLFPKVPHGRYVLLPISDLTRGHGTHTVAAAWKQYFAPFVAGLEHSK
;
A
#
# COMPACT_ATOMS: atom_id res chain seq x y z
N MET A 1 -45.73 55.30 17.24
CA MET A 1 -45.87 54.01 16.54
C MET A 1 -44.49 53.53 16.11
N ARG A 2 -43.87 52.58 16.85
CA ARG A 2 -42.57 52.00 16.54
C ARG A 2 -42.80 50.61 15.93
N ARG A 3 -42.32 50.40 14.71
CA ARG A 3 -42.38 49.08 14.02
C ARG A 3 -41.23 48.20 14.53
N PRO A 4 -41.43 46.93 14.82
CA PRO A 4 -40.33 46.02 15.14
C PRO A 4 -39.59 45.56 13.88
N LEU A 5 -38.27 45.60 13.96
CA LEU A 5 -37.35 45.00 12.98
C LEU A 5 -37.37 43.48 13.21
N ALA A 6 -37.76 42.71 12.19
CA ALA A 6 -37.62 41.27 12.20
C ALA A 6 -36.18 40.91 11.74
N VAL A 7 -35.39 40.32 12.64
CA VAL A 7 -34.07 39.74 12.34
C VAL A 7 -34.30 38.32 11.79
N VAL A 8 -34.05 38.12 10.51
CA VAL A 8 -34.05 36.79 9.92
C VAL A 8 -32.66 36.19 10.18
N LEU A 9 -32.57 35.22 11.09
CA LEU A 9 -31.42 34.36 11.28
C LEU A 9 -31.36 33.37 10.11
N GLY A 10 -30.49 33.61 9.14
CA GLY A 10 -30.12 32.64 8.12
C GLY A 10 -29.28 31.53 8.75
N ALA A 11 -29.83 30.34 8.93
CA ALA A 11 -29.07 29.17 9.28
C ALA A 11 -28.16 28.79 8.10
N LEU A 12 -26.87 29.04 8.20
CA LEU A 12 -25.84 28.48 7.34
C LEU A 12 -25.80 26.97 7.58
N LEU A 13 -26.42 26.21 6.67
CA LEU A 13 -26.20 24.76 6.56
C LEU A 13 -24.75 24.54 6.12
N VAL A 14 -23.87 24.28 7.09
CA VAL A 14 -22.55 23.71 6.84
C VAL A 14 -22.80 22.30 6.34
N PRO A 15 -22.39 21.93 5.11
CA PRO A 15 -22.51 20.56 4.65
C PRO A 15 -21.72 19.68 5.62
N ALA A 16 -22.38 18.70 6.23
CA ALA A 16 -21.71 17.65 6.99
C ALA A 16 -20.74 16.97 6.03
N ALA A 17 -19.44 17.16 6.25
CA ALA A 17 -18.42 16.41 5.55
C ALA A 17 -18.75 14.93 5.76
N LEU A 18 -19.19 14.23 4.72
CA LEU A 18 -19.33 12.78 4.72
C LEU A 18 -17.92 12.24 5.05
N ARG A 19 -17.69 11.91 6.32
CA ARG A 19 -16.60 11.01 6.67
C ARG A 19 -16.97 9.70 5.98
N ALA A 20 -16.17 9.30 4.98
CA ALA A 20 -16.26 7.99 4.38
C ALA A 20 -15.98 6.95 5.48
N GLN A 21 -17.04 6.57 6.18
CA GLN A 21 -17.00 5.49 7.16
C GLN A 21 -17.20 4.23 6.33
N GLY A 22 -16.07 3.61 5.91
CA GLY A 22 -16.11 2.39 5.14
C GLY A 22 -16.63 1.22 5.99
N ASP A 23 -17.19 0.24 5.30
CA ASP A 23 -17.54 -1.03 5.92
C ASP A 23 -16.26 -1.83 6.21
N THR A 24 -16.20 -2.46 7.37
CA THR A 24 -15.07 -3.33 7.75
C THR A 24 -15.53 -4.76 7.90
N ALA A 25 -14.77 -5.70 7.37
CA ALA A 25 -15.03 -7.12 7.45
C ALA A 25 -13.76 -7.91 7.76
N THR A 26 -13.93 -9.09 8.33
CA THR A 26 -12.86 -10.07 8.47
C THR A 26 -13.28 -11.34 7.75
N PHE A 27 -12.53 -11.70 6.72
CA PHE A 27 -12.69 -12.94 5.99
C PHE A 27 -11.80 -14.01 6.63
N VAL A 28 -12.35 -15.21 6.81
CA VAL A 28 -11.67 -16.32 7.47
C VAL A 28 -11.39 -17.41 6.44
N LEU A 29 -10.11 -17.73 6.26
CA LEU A 29 -9.64 -18.83 5.44
C LEU A 29 -9.24 -20.00 6.34
N PRO A 30 -10.02 -21.09 6.38
CA PRO A 30 -9.62 -22.30 7.09
C PRO A 30 -8.51 -23.02 6.34
N ASN A 31 -7.58 -23.61 7.10
CA ASN A 31 -6.49 -24.44 6.58
C ASN A 31 -5.73 -23.79 5.41
N PHE A 32 -5.26 -22.56 5.61
CA PHE A 32 -4.46 -21.87 4.59
C PHE A 32 -3.09 -22.51 4.48
N HIS A 33 -2.70 -22.88 3.26
CA HIS A 33 -1.40 -23.48 2.94
C HIS A 33 -0.49 -22.43 2.32
N PHE A 34 0.69 -22.26 2.90
CA PHE A 34 1.73 -21.37 2.40
C PHE A 34 2.59 -22.06 1.33
N ALA A 35 3.24 -21.29 0.49
CA ALA A 35 4.03 -21.81 -0.62
C ALA A 35 5.23 -22.67 -0.19
N ASP A 36 5.73 -22.50 1.04
CA ASP A 36 6.80 -23.31 1.62
C ASP A 36 6.33 -24.64 2.20
N GLY A 37 5.02 -24.92 2.21
CA GLY A 37 4.40 -26.13 2.73
C GLY A 37 3.91 -26.02 4.17
N GLU A 38 4.18 -24.91 4.87
CA GLU A 38 3.57 -24.64 6.17
C GLU A 38 2.06 -24.38 6.04
N SER A 39 1.35 -24.44 7.14
CA SER A 39 -0.10 -24.18 7.14
C SER A 39 -0.55 -23.48 8.41
N LEU A 40 -1.61 -22.69 8.28
CA LEU A 40 -2.30 -22.05 9.39
C LEU A 40 -3.75 -22.52 9.42
N ALA A 41 -4.18 -23.09 10.53
CA ALA A 41 -5.54 -23.63 10.67
C ALA A 41 -6.63 -22.58 10.43
N VAL A 42 -6.35 -21.33 10.82
CA VAL A 42 -7.27 -20.21 10.64
C VAL A 42 -6.45 -18.96 10.27
N LEU A 43 -6.55 -18.55 9.02
CA LEU A 43 -6.04 -17.27 8.55
C LEU A 43 -7.18 -16.26 8.51
N LYS A 44 -7.02 -15.14 9.21
CA LYS A 44 -7.97 -14.02 9.19
C LYS A 44 -7.41 -12.91 8.30
N LEU A 45 -8.22 -12.41 7.38
CA LEU A 45 -7.91 -11.27 6.53
C LEU A 45 -8.93 -10.16 6.79
N HIS A 46 -8.45 -9.06 7.32
CA HIS A 46 -9.26 -7.87 7.51
C HIS A 46 -9.28 -7.01 6.26
N SER A 47 -10.40 -6.40 5.95
CA SER A 47 -10.52 -5.42 4.88
C SER A 47 -11.47 -4.30 5.25
N LEU A 48 -11.23 -3.16 4.64
CA LEU A 48 -12.12 -2.01 4.64
C LEU A 48 -12.59 -1.79 3.21
N THR A 49 -13.86 -1.45 3.02
CA THR A 49 -14.42 -1.16 1.69
C THR A 49 -15.16 0.17 1.69
N LEU A 50 -15.10 0.88 0.55
CA LEU A 50 -15.84 2.12 0.32
C LEU A 50 -16.70 1.95 -0.94
N GLY A 51 -17.90 2.54 -0.94
CA GLY A 51 -18.86 2.37 -2.03
C GLY A 51 -19.45 0.97 -2.07
N HIS A 52 -20.05 0.60 -3.21
CA HIS A 52 -20.74 -0.68 -3.37
C HIS A 52 -20.44 -1.33 -4.71
N PRO A 53 -20.38 -2.69 -4.78
CA PRO A 53 -20.19 -3.38 -6.04
C PRO A 53 -21.40 -3.16 -6.98
N ARG A 54 -21.12 -2.81 -8.23
CA ARG A 54 -22.12 -2.73 -9.30
C ARG A 54 -21.85 -3.85 -10.29
N ARG A 55 -22.93 -4.56 -10.65
CA ARG A 55 -22.84 -5.65 -11.62
C ARG A 55 -23.35 -5.19 -12.97
N ASP A 56 -22.66 -5.64 -14.01
CA ASP A 56 -23.09 -5.46 -15.38
C ASP A 56 -24.28 -6.38 -15.75
N ALA A 57 -24.72 -6.33 -17.00
CA ALA A 57 -25.84 -7.15 -17.50
C ALA A 57 -25.54 -8.67 -17.47
N SER A 58 -24.27 -9.06 -17.45
CA SER A 58 -23.80 -10.45 -17.35
C SER A 58 -23.68 -10.93 -15.89
N GLY A 59 -23.85 -10.02 -14.92
CA GLY A 59 -23.75 -10.30 -13.50
C GLY A 59 -22.33 -10.14 -12.93
N HIS A 60 -21.33 -9.73 -13.74
CA HIS A 60 -19.96 -9.48 -13.29
C HIS A 60 -19.82 -8.13 -12.59
N VAL A 61 -18.96 -8.07 -11.58
CA VAL A 61 -18.65 -6.80 -10.92
C VAL A 61 -17.81 -5.93 -11.86
N ALA A 62 -18.30 -4.73 -12.17
CA ALA A 62 -17.74 -3.87 -13.22
C ALA A 62 -16.96 -2.66 -12.68
N ASN A 63 -16.98 -2.39 -11.35
CA ASN A 63 -16.49 -1.15 -10.75
C ASN A 63 -15.56 -1.36 -9.55
N ALA A 64 -15.07 -2.56 -9.32
CA ALA A 64 -14.22 -2.85 -8.16
C ALA A 64 -12.78 -2.40 -8.40
N VAL A 65 -12.20 -1.74 -7.40
CA VAL A 65 -10.80 -1.29 -7.38
C VAL A 65 -10.13 -1.83 -6.12
N LEU A 66 -9.06 -2.58 -6.30
CA LEU A 66 -8.24 -3.10 -5.21
C LEU A 66 -7.03 -2.18 -4.99
N ILE A 67 -6.83 -1.69 -3.76
CA ILE A 67 -5.69 -0.83 -3.42
C ILE A 67 -4.88 -1.47 -2.31
N LEU A 68 -3.60 -1.75 -2.61
CA LEU A 68 -2.68 -2.53 -1.78
C LEU A 68 -1.66 -1.63 -1.09
N HIS A 69 -1.48 -1.80 0.22
CA HIS A 69 -0.60 -0.95 1.04
C HIS A 69 0.87 -1.35 1.00
N GLY A 70 1.74 -0.47 1.50
CA GLY A 70 3.18 -0.72 1.65
C GLY A 70 3.52 -1.53 2.91
N THR A 71 4.79 -2.00 3.00
CA THR A 71 5.35 -2.71 4.16
C THR A 71 5.11 -1.91 5.46
N GLY A 72 4.60 -2.57 6.49
CA GLY A 72 4.24 -1.95 7.76
C GLY A 72 2.94 -1.14 7.74
N GLY A 73 2.31 -0.97 6.57
CA GLY A 73 1.06 -0.25 6.41
C GLY A 73 -0.19 -1.09 6.67
N THR A 74 -1.34 -0.50 6.40
CA THR A 74 -2.65 -1.14 6.46
C THR A 74 -3.57 -0.51 5.42
N GLY A 75 -4.70 -1.12 5.10
CA GLY A 75 -5.72 -0.52 4.23
C GLY A 75 -6.18 0.87 4.69
N ARG A 76 -6.12 1.16 5.99
CA ARG A 76 -6.46 2.48 6.55
C ARG A 76 -5.52 3.60 6.11
N LEU A 77 -4.31 3.29 5.63
CA LEU A 77 -3.39 4.29 5.08
C LEU A 77 -4.05 5.13 3.99
N PHE A 78 -4.92 4.53 3.19
CA PHE A 78 -5.61 5.18 2.09
C PHE A 78 -6.81 6.05 2.52
N LEU A 79 -7.09 6.15 3.82
CA LEU A 79 -8.07 7.09 4.38
C LEU A 79 -7.45 8.41 4.86
N ASN A 80 -6.15 8.63 4.62
CA ASN A 80 -5.51 9.91 4.96
C ASN A 80 -5.95 11.02 3.97
N PRO A 81 -5.96 12.29 4.40
CA PRO A 81 -6.41 13.41 3.57
C PRO A 81 -5.66 13.59 2.24
N LEU A 82 -4.39 13.16 2.16
CA LEU A 82 -3.57 13.28 0.93
C LEU A 82 -3.96 12.26 -0.15
N PHE A 83 -4.73 11.22 0.23
CA PHE A 83 -5.19 10.19 -0.69
C PHE A 83 -6.70 10.26 -0.94
N THR A 84 -7.50 10.65 0.08
CA THR A 84 -8.97 10.65 0.01
C THR A 84 -9.55 11.68 -0.94
N GLU A 85 -8.74 12.60 -1.49
CA GLU A 85 -9.20 13.49 -2.56
C GLU A 85 -9.68 12.71 -3.79
N LEU A 86 -9.13 11.49 -4.04
CA LEU A 86 -9.54 10.62 -5.15
C LEU A 86 -10.96 10.06 -5.00
N TYR A 87 -11.50 10.03 -3.77
CA TYR A 87 -12.78 9.40 -3.44
C TYR A 87 -13.96 10.35 -3.48
N GLN A 88 -13.72 11.65 -3.72
CA GLN A 88 -14.77 12.67 -3.76
C GLN A 88 -15.65 12.51 -5.00
N PRO A 89 -16.90 12.97 -4.97
CA PRO A 89 -17.78 12.97 -6.14
C PRO A 89 -17.12 13.63 -7.35
N GLY A 90 -17.07 12.89 -8.48
CA GLY A 90 -16.47 13.33 -9.74
C GLY A 90 -14.95 13.12 -9.84
N GLU A 91 -14.29 12.64 -8.81
CA GLU A 91 -12.87 12.27 -8.85
C GLU A 91 -12.68 10.83 -9.37
N ALA A 92 -11.43 10.45 -9.63
CA ALA A 92 -11.07 9.22 -10.34
C ALA A 92 -11.52 7.92 -9.65
N LEU A 93 -11.72 7.94 -8.33
CA LEU A 93 -12.19 6.81 -7.53
C LEU A 93 -13.43 7.23 -6.70
N ASP A 94 -14.30 8.03 -7.28
CA ASP A 94 -15.57 8.46 -6.67
C ASP A 94 -16.30 7.26 -6.07
N THR A 95 -16.47 7.26 -4.75
CA THR A 95 -17.09 6.15 -4.01
C THR A 95 -18.59 6.01 -4.27
N THR A 96 -19.23 6.95 -4.94
CA THR A 96 -20.60 6.80 -5.43
C THR A 96 -20.69 5.94 -6.71
N THR A 97 -19.56 5.75 -7.39
CA THR A 97 -19.46 5.00 -8.66
C THR A 97 -18.53 3.80 -8.59
N HIS A 98 -17.54 3.81 -7.70
CA HIS A 98 -16.55 2.74 -7.53
C HIS A 98 -16.74 1.98 -6.23
N TYR A 99 -16.34 0.71 -6.24
CA TYR A 99 -16.23 -0.14 -5.07
C TYR A 99 -14.75 -0.33 -4.73
N ILE A 100 -14.28 0.40 -3.72
CA ILE A 100 -12.88 0.41 -3.31
C ILE A 100 -12.66 -0.65 -2.23
N ILE A 101 -11.66 -1.50 -2.42
CA ILE A 101 -11.27 -2.59 -1.53
C ILE A 101 -9.87 -2.29 -0.99
N LEU A 102 -9.75 -2.18 0.34
CA LEU A 102 -8.54 -1.82 1.08
C LEU A 102 -8.24 -2.94 2.08
N PRO A 103 -7.55 -4.03 1.69
CA PRO A 103 -7.20 -5.10 2.60
C PRO A 103 -6.07 -4.71 3.56
N ASP A 104 -6.01 -5.39 4.70
CA ASP A 104 -4.79 -5.56 5.47
C ASP A 104 -4.17 -6.90 5.06
N ASP A 105 -2.92 -6.92 4.65
CA ASP A 105 -2.23 -8.14 4.25
C ASP A 105 -1.91 -9.06 5.44
N ILE A 106 -1.54 -10.32 5.19
CA ILE A 106 -0.99 -11.22 6.20
C ILE A 106 0.19 -10.51 6.88
N GLY A 107 0.25 -10.57 8.20
CA GLY A 107 1.31 -9.91 8.95
C GLY A 107 1.09 -8.42 9.22
N HIS A 108 -0.06 -7.85 8.81
CA HIS A 108 -0.32 -6.42 8.91
C HIS A 108 -1.70 -6.12 9.54
N GLY A 109 -1.81 -4.95 10.14
CA GLY A 109 -3.06 -4.40 10.62
C GLY A 109 -3.86 -5.33 11.52
N ARG A 110 -5.07 -5.65 11.12
CA ARG A 110 -6.01 -6.53 11.84
C ARG A 110 -6.10 -7.95 11.25
N SER A 111 -5.30 -8.24 10.21
CA SER A 111 -5.11 -9.58 9.68
C SER A 111 -4.21 -10.41 10.58
N SER A 112 -4.24 -11.73 10.43
CA SER A 112 -3.40 -12.64 11.22
C SER A 112 -1.92 -12.31 11.06
N LYS A 113 -1.20 -12.25 12.18
CA LYS A 113 0.21 -11.85 12.23
C LYS A 113 0.96 -12.53 13.38
N PRO A 114 2.29 -12.55 13.38
CA PRO A 114 3.12 -13.14 14.43
C PRO A 114 2.76 -12.67 15.84
N SER A 115 2.55 -11.37 16.04
CA SER A 115 2.23 -10.78 17.34
C SER A 115 0.87 -11.19 17.93
N ASP A 116 0.00 -11.86 17.14
CA ASP A 116 -1.29 -12.39 17.62
C ASP A 116 -1.14 -13.64 18.53
N GLY A 117 0.09 -14.04 18.86
CA GLY A 117 0.39 -15.09 19.85
C GLY A 117 1.30 -16.21 19.34
N LEU A 118 1.39 -16.45 18.03
CA LEU A 118 2.30 -17.47 17.48
C LEU A 118 3.76 -17.01 17.47
N ARG A 119 4.00 -15.72 17.44
CA ARG A 119 5.34 -15.14 17.42
C ARG A 119 6.17 -15.74 16.26
N MET A 120 7.41 -16.19 16.52
CA MET A 120 8.26 -16.82 15.51
C MET A 120 7.84 -18.24 15.11
N LYS A 121 6.73 -18.76 15.66
CA LYS A 121 6.05 -19.98 15.19
C LYS A 121 4.93 -19.70 14.18
N PHE A 122 4.71 -18.44 13.84
CA PHE A 122 3.81 -18.08 12.74
C PHE A 122 4.41 -18.61 11.44
N PRO A 123 3.62 -19.20 10.51
CA PRO A 123 4.15 -19.70 9.24
C PRO A 123 4.88 -18.62 8.45
N HIS A 124 5.98 -18.99 7.78
CA HIS A 124 6.76 -18.07 6.97
C HIS A 124 6.03 -17.80 5.66
N TYR A 125 5.53 -16.59 5.50
CA TYR A 125 4.89 -16.15 4.27
C TYR A 125 5.84 -15.38 3.36
N ALA A 126 5.56 -15.43 2.07
CA ALA A 126 6.20 -14.64 1.02
C ALA A 126 5.15 -13.85 0.24
N TYR A 127 5.54 -12.98 -0.67
CA TYR A 127 4.60 -12.18 -1.46
C TYR A 127 3.63 -13.04 -2.28
N ALA A 128 4.06 -14.21 -2.75
CA ALA A 128 3.17 -15.16 -3.42
C ALA A 128 1.99 -15.59 -2.53
N ASP A 129 2.22 -15.73 -1.21
CA ASP A 129 1.18 -16.09 -0.26
C ASP A 129 0.23 -14.92 -0.01
N LEU A 130 0.78 -13.68 0.10
CA LEU A 130 -0.02 -12.47 0.28
C LEU A 130 -0.96 -12.27 -0.93
N VAL A 131 -0.43 -12.32 -2.15
CA VAL A 131 -1.23 -12.19 -3.38
C VAL A 131 -2.28 -13.30 -3.50
N THR A 132 -1.97 -14.53 -3.06
CA THR A 132 -2.95 -15.63 -3.02
C THR A 132 -4.06 -15.34 -2.01
N ALA A 133 -3.72 -14.84 -0.82
CA ALA A 133 -4.68 -14.49 0.21
C ALA A 133 -5.57 -13.31 -0.21
N GLU A 134 -4.97 -12.27 -0.81
CA GLU A 134 -5.69 -11.12 -1.39
C GLU A 134 -6.70 -11.59 -2.47
N TYR A 135 -6.27 -12.47 -3.38
CA TYR A 135 -7.14 -13.03 -4.42
C TYR A 135 -8.33 -13.78 -3.82
N ARG A 136 -8.10 -14.61 -2.80
CA ARG A 136 -9.15 -15.34 -2.11
C ARG A 136 -10.09 -14.42 -1.32
N LEU A 137 -9.56 -13.37 -0.69
CA LEU A 137 -10.39 -12.33 -0.06
C LEU A 137 -11.32 -11.68 -1.09
N VAL A 138 -10.79 -11.30 -2.25
CA VAL A 138 -11.54 -10.63 -3.31
C VAL A 138 -12.62 -11.57 -3.90
N THR A 139 -12.26 -12.80 -4.21
CA THR A 139 -13.15 -13.74 -4.92
C THR A 139 -14.12 -14.46 -3.98
N GLU A 140 -13.62 -15.02 -2.87
CA GLU A 140 -14.41 -15.85 -1.96
C GLU A 140 -15.07 -14.99 -0.85
N GLY A 141 -14.35 -13.96 -0.36
CA GLY A 141 -14.84 -13.12 0.74
C GLY A 141 -15.76 -11.99 0.29
N LEU A 142 -15.42 -11.32 -0.79
CA LEU A 142 -16.17 -10.17 -1.30
C LEU A 142 -16.99 -10.49 -2.56
N HIS A 143 -16.89 -11.70 -3.09
CA HIS A 143 -17.60 -12.16 -4.29
C HIS A 143 -17.41 -11.24 -5.50
N VAL A 144 -16.18 -10.76 -5.67
CA VAL A 144 -15.73 -9.95 -6.80
C VAL A 144 -15.02 -10.87 -7.78
N ASP A 145 -15.52 -10.92 -9.00
CA ASP A 145 -15.05 -11.81 -10.07
C ASP A 145 -14.22 -11.09 -11.13
N HIS A 146 -14.14 -9.75 -11.07
CA HIS A 146 -13.29 -8.93 -11.92
C HIS A 146 -12.99 -7.59 -11.25
N LEU A 147 -11.79 -7.04 -11.52
CA LEU A 147 -11.35 -5.75 -11.02
C LEU A 147 -11.18 -4.75 -12.18
N LEU A 148 -11.72 -3.55 -12.03
CA LEU A 148 -11.42 -2.44 -12.93
C LEU A 148 -9.93 -2.07 -12.83
N VAL A 149 -9.42 -1.97 -11.60
CA VAL A 149 -8.01 -1.62 -11.33
C VAL A 149 -7.48 -2.40 -10.13
N VAL A 150 -6.25 -2.91 -10.27
CA VAL A 150 -5.38 -3.26 -9.14
C VAL A 150 -4.33 -2.17 -9.01
N MET A 151 -4.31 -1.50 -7.88
CA MET A 151 -3.39 -0.42 -7.58
C MET A 151 -2.61 -0.75 -6.30
N GLY A 152 -1.35 -0.40 -6.25
CA GLY A 152 -0.59 -0.66 -5.03
C GLY A 152 0.59 0.30 -4.84
N THR A 153 0.98 0.48 -3.58
CA THR A 153 2.05 1.38 -3.17
C THR A 153 3.18 0.61 -2.51
N SER A 154 4.44 0.83 -2.89
CA SER A 154 5.61 0.17 -2.30
C SER A 154 5.50 -1.37 -2.34
N MET A 155 5.28 -2.07 -1.23
CA MET A 155 4.98 -3.50 -1.18
C MET A 155 3.77 -3.84 -2.06
N GLY A 156 2.65 -3.13 -1.89
CA GLY A 156 1.46 -3.31 -2.72
C GLY A 156 1.70 -3.01 -4.21
N CYS A 157 2.65 -2.11 -4.55
CA CYS A 157 3.13 -1.94 -5.92
C CYS A 157 3.74 -3.25 -6.45
N MET A 158 4.56 -3.92 -5.65
CA MET A 158 5.14 -5.22 -6.01
C MET A 158 4.06 -6.30 -6.15
N HIS A 159 3.08 -6.31 -5.25
CA HIS A 159 1.92 -7.21 -5.37
C HIS A 159 1.11 -6.91 -6.65
N SER A 160 0.91 -5.65 -7.03
CA SER A 160 0.16 -5.32 -8.25
C SER A 160 0.81 -5.85 -9.53
N TRP A 161 2.15 -5.90 -9.61
CA TRP A 161 2.86 -6.60 -10.68
C TRP A 161 2.57 -8.10 -10.66
N MET A 162 2.66 -8.73 -9.47
CA MET A 162 2.40 -10.17 -9.31
C MET A 162 0.93 -10.53 -9.61
N TRP A 163 -0.02 -9.67 -9.26
CA TRP A 163 -1.43 -9.82 -9.64
C TRP A 163 -1.59 -9.87 -11.16
N ALA A 164 -0.98 -8.92 -11.86
CA ALA A 164 -1.08 -8.83 -13.31
C ALA A 164 -0.49 -10.05 -14.04
N GLU A 165 0.55 -10.66 -13.49
CA GLU A 165 1.19 -11.85 -14.04
C GLU A 165 0.43 -13.15 -13.71
N ARG A 166 -0.05 -13.26 -12.47
CA ARG A 166 -0.70 -14.49 -11.99
C ARG A 166 -2.15 -14.61 -12.42
N TYR A 167 -2.84 -13.47 -12.53
CA TYR A 167 -4.26 -13.40 -12.86
C TYR A 167 -4.52 -12.45 -14.04
N PRO A 168 -3.89 -12.67 -15.21
CA PRO A 168 -3.84 -11.68 -16.30
C PRO A 168 -5.20 -11.32 -16.89
N ASP A 169 -6.22 -12.14 -16.69
CA ASP A 169 -7.59 -11.92 -17.17
C ASP A 169 -8.53 -11.34 -16.10
N PHE A 170 -8.02 -11.08 -14.88
CA PHE A 170 -8.85 -10.69 -13.74
C PHE A 170 -9.01 -9.17 -13.58
N MET A 171 -8.26 -8.36 -14.33
CA MET A 171 -8.31 -6.90 -14.22
C MET A 171 -8.11 -6.20 -15.56
N ASP A 172 -8.72 -5.00 -15.70
CA ASP A 172 -8.55 -4.14 -16.88
C ASP A 172 -7.29 -3.28 -16.79
N GLY A 173 -6.96 -2.79 -15.59
CA GLY A 173 -5.83 -1.91 -15.36
C GLY A 173 -5.00 -2.26 -14.13
N VAL A 174 -3.71 -1.91 -14.18
CA VAL A 174 -2.75 -2.09 -13.09
C VAL A 174 -1.98 -0.79 -12.88
N VAL A 175 -1.89 -0.34 -11.63
CA VAL A 175 -1.22 0.92 -11.28
C VAL A 175 -0.18 0.70 -10.17
N PRO A 176 1.03 0.25 -10.53
CA PRO A 176 2.13 0.10 -9.59
C PRO A 176 2.76 1.46 -9.27
N LEU A 177 2.78 1.82 -7.97
CA LEU A 177 3.31 3.08 -7.44
C LEU A 177 4.51 2.84 -6.53
N ALA A 178 5.67 3.38 -6.87
CA ALA A 178 6.91 3.37 -6.08
C ALA A 178 7.54 1.98 -5.88
N CYS A 179 7.75 1.23 -6.95
CA CYS A 179 8.57 0.02 -6.97
C CYS A 179 9.21 -0.23 -8.34
N LEU A 180 10.05 -1.25 -8.40
CA LEU A 180 10.69 -1.73 -9.65
C LEU A 180 10.21 -3.14 -9.96
N PRO A 181 9.96 -3.49 -11.23
CA PRO A 181 9.49 -4.82 -11.63
C PRO A 181 10.67 -5.82 -11.72
N THR A 182 11.40 -5.99 -10.64
CA THR A 182 12.53 -6.90 -10.55
C THR A 182 12.83 -7.26 -9.10
N GLN A 183 13.63 -8.28 -8.89
CA GLN A 183 14.12 -8.72 -7.60
C GLN A 183 14.65 -7.54 -6.75
N ILE A 184 14.32 -7.53 -5.46
CA ILE A 184 14.90 -6.58 -4.52
C ILE A 184 16.36 -6.92 -4.29
N ALA A 185 17.26 -6.08 -4.80
CA ALA A 185 18.71 -6.25 -4.73
C ALA A 185 19.42 -4.95 -4.30
N GLY A 186 20.75 -4.96 -4.33
CA GLY A 186 21.59 -3.80 -4.07
C GLY A 186 21.27 -3.12 -2.73
N ARG A 187 21.29 -1.76 -2.74
CA ARG A 187 21.07 -0.94 -1.54
C ARG A 187 19.73 -1.24 -0.82
N ASN A 188 18.65 -1.43 -1.56
CA ASN A 188 17.35 -1.75 -0.98
C ASN A 188 17.42 -3.06 -0.14
N ARG A 189 17.99 -4.14 -0.71
CA ARG A 189 18.15 -5.39 0.04
C ARG A 189 19.11 -5.26 1.22
N MET A 190 20.18 -4.50 1.08
CA MET A 190 21.14 -4.27 2.16
C MET A 190 20.48 -3.55 3.35
N LEU A 191 19.69 -2.49 3.09
CA LEU A 191 18.96 -1.77 4.14
C LEU A 191 17.93 -2.66 4.83
N ARG A 192 17.17 -3.46 4.08
CA ARG A 192 16.26 -4.46 4.66
C ARG A 192 17.00 -5.46 5.55
N ARG A 193 18.16 -5.94 5.11
CA ARG A 193 18.98 -6.85 5.90
C ARG A 193 19.49 -6.19 7.17
N MET A 194 19.97 -4.94 7.10
CA MET A 194 20.43 -4.17 8.29
C MET A 194 19.29 -3.98 9.30
N ALA A 195 18.08 -3.64 8.84
CA ALA A 195 16.93 -3.49 9.71
C ALA A 195 16.57 -4.81 10.43
N MET A 196 16.54 -5.92 9.70
CA MET A 196 16.28 -7.24 10.30
C MET A 196 17.39 -7.67 11.26
N ASP A 197 18.66 -7.40 10.94
CA ASP A 197 19.79 -7.76 11.79
C ASP A 197 19.81 -6.93 13.07
N ALA A 198 19.39 -5.66 13.05
CA ALA A 198 19.25 -4.83 14.25
C ALA A 198 18.37 -5.51 15.32
N ILE A 199 17.30 -6.18 14.90
CA ILE A 199 16.43 -6.94 15.80
C ILE A 199 17.06 -8.30 16.15
N ARG A 200 17.51 -9.07 15.13
CA ARG A 200 17.98 -10.45 15.33
C ARG A 200 19.24 -10.57 16.20
N THR A 201 20.08 -9.55 16.18
CA THR A 201 21.32 -9.51 16.99
C THR A 201 21.13 -8.90 18.38
N ASP A 202 19.95 -8.36 18.68
CA ASP A 202 19.63 -7.84 20.00
C ASP A 202 19.34 -9.01 20.96
N PRO A 203 20.12 -9.17 22.07
CA PRO A 203 19.86 -10.21 23.05
C PRO A 203 18.45 -10.14 23.68
N ALA A 204 17.86 -8.93 23.77
CA ALA A 204 16.54 -8.74 24.33
C ALA A 204 15.41 -9.29 23.42
N TRP A 205 15.68 -9.55 22.15
CA TRP A 205 14.73 -10.19 21.26
C TRP A 205 14.43 -11.65 21.63
N GLN A 206 15.39 -12.35 22.23
CA GLN A 206 15.23 -13.73 22.77
C GLN A 206 14.64 -14.72 21.74
N GLY A 207 15.02 -14.62 20.45
CA GLY A 207 14.45 -15.47 19.41
C GLY A 207 12.96 -15.25 19.15
N GLY A 208 12.43 -14.10 19.53
CA GLY A 208 11.01 -13.71 19.36
C GLY A 208 10.15 -13.86 20.63
N ASP A 209 10.73 -14.35 21.75
CA ASP A 209 9.98 -14.61 22.99
C ASP A 209 10.12 -13.47 24.04
N TYR A 210 10.36 -12.23 23.57
CA TYR A 210 10.47 -11.05 24.43
C TYR A 210 9.16 -10.73 25.16
N THR A 211 9.28 -10.04 26.31
CA THR A 211 8.14 -9.55 27.11
C THR A 211 7.87 -8.06 26.90
N SER A 212 8.87 -7.32 26.44
CA SER A 212 8.79 -5.93 25.99
C SER A 212 9.54 -5.79 24.67
N GLN A 213 9.17 -4.84 23.83
CA GLN A 213 9.84 -4.65 22.54
C GLN A 213 11.35 -4.48 22.71
N PRO A 214 12.18 -5.24 21.94
CA PRO A 214 13.63 -5.18 22.05
C PRO A 214 14.16 -3.83 21.55
N PRO A 215 15.20 -3.26 22.15
CA PRO A 215 15.85 -2.02 21.68
C PRO A 215 16.26 -2.04 20.21
N GLY A 216 16.62 -3.23 19.67
CA GLY A 216 16.94 -3.41 18.25
C GLY A 216 15.83 -3.03 17.29
N LEU A 217 14.56 -3.04 17.75
CA LEU A 217 13.44 -2.54 16.95
C LEU A 217 13.58 -1.06 16.61
N ARG A 218 14.15 -0.25 17.55
CA ARG A 218 14.46 1.15 17.29
C ARG A 218 15.46 1.29 16.14
N GLY A 219 16.56 0.52 16.16
CA GLY A 219 17.54 0.53 15.08
C GLY A 219 16.93 0.11 13.73
N ALA A 220 16.01 -0.84 13.73
CA ALA A 220 15.28 -1.24 12.53
C ALA A 220 14.39 -0.10 11.99
N ALA A 221 13.69 0.61 12.86
CA ALA A 221 12.87 1.76 12.49
C ALA A 221 13.73 2.94 11.98
N GLU A 222 14.92 3.18 12.56
CA GLU A 222 15.87 4.20 12.06
C GLU A 222 16.33 3.89 10.63
N VAL A 223 16.61 2.62 10.31
CA VAL A 223 16.92 2.20 8.93
C VAL A 223 15.73 2.45 8.00
N LEU A 224 14.50 2.16 8.43
CA LEU A 224 13.29 2.40 7.65
C LEU A 224 13.09 3.90 7.38
N PHE A 225 13.25 4.75 8.38
CA PHE A 225 13.20 6.21 8.22
C PHE A 225 14.21 6.69 7.16
N PHE A 226 15.47 6.30 7.32
CA PHE A 226 16.53 6.66 6.38
C PHE A 226 16.23 6.16 4.96
N MET A 227 15.78 4.91 4.84
CA MET A 227 15.48 4.26 3.57
C MET A 227 14.38 4.99 2.78
N THR A 228 13.34 5.47 3.46
CA THR A 228 12.13 6.01 2.82
C THR A 228 12.10 7.55 2.73
N SER A 229 13.03 8.22 3.41
CA SER A 229 13.10 9.68 3.44
C SER A 229 13.67 10.29 2.16
N ALA A 230 13.39 11.59 1.93
CA ALA A 230 13.91 12.37 0.82
C ALA A 230 14.81 13.50 1.37
N PRO A 231 16.14 13.50 1.05
CA PRO A 231 17.09 14.48 1.59
C PRO A 231 16.66 15.93 1.35
N ARG A 232 16.24 16.26 0.12
CA ARG A 232 15.81 17.63 -0.24
C ARG A 232 14.62 18.11 0.60
N ARG A 233 13.63 17.23 0.82
CA ARG A 233 12.47 17.53 1.63
C ARG A 233 12.85 17.74 3.09
N LEU A 234 13.61 16.81 3.66
CA LEU A 234 14.05 16.92 5.06
C LEU A 234 14.85 18.19 5.31
N GLN A 235 15.76 18.57 4.38
CA GLN A 235 16.52 19.81 4.49
C GLN A 235 15.64 21.07 4.42
N ARG A 236 14.57 21.05 3.63
CA ARG A 236 13.61 22.15 3.54
C ARG A 236 12.75 22.27 4.79
N ASP A 237 12.20 21.14 5.25
CA ASP A 237 11.19 21.10 6.32
C ASP A 237 11.87 21.21 7.71
N PHE A 238 13.13 20.75 7.84
CA PHE A 238 13.91 20.73 9.08
C PHE A 238 15.32 21.27 8.87
N PRO A 239 15.49 22.59 8.57
CA PRO A 239 16.75 23.15 8.10
C PRO A 239 17.80 23.40 9.19
N THR A 240 17.46 23.23 10.47
CA THR A 240 18.39 23.38 11.59
C THR A 240 18.67 22.06 12.27
N ARG A 241 19.83 21.95 12.95
CA ARG A 241 20.15 20.78 13.75
C ARG A 241 19.02 20.46 14.74
N ASP A 242 18.56 21.43 15.50
CA ASP A 242 17.56 21.24 16.55
C ASP A 242 16.19 20.81 15.98
N SER A 243 15.79 21.34 14.80
CA SER A 243 14.56 20.89 14.13
C SER A 243 14.69 19.47 13.57
N ALA A 244 15.86 19.08 13.08
CA ALA A 244 16.11 17.73 12.59
C ALA A 244 16.11 16.70 13.74
N ASP A 245 16.77 17.02 14.87
CA ASP A 245 16.78 16.18 16.06
C ASP A 245 15.38 16.02 16.67
N ALA A 246 14.59 17.08 16.68
CA ALA A 246 13.20 17.02 17.14
C ALA A 246 12.31 16.16 16.23
N GLU A 247 12.50 16.27 14.91
CA GLU A 247 11.70 15.49 13.94
C GLU A 247 12.00 13.98 14.06
N ILE A 248 13.26 13.58 14.10
CA ILE A 248 13.57 12.15 14.22
C ILE A 248 13.06 11.58 15.55
N THR A 249 13.12 12.34 16.64
CA THR A 249 12.55 11.94 17.92
C THR A 249 11.03 11.73 17.81
N ARG A 250 10.32 12.73 17.27
CA ARG A 250 8.86 12.67 17.09
C ARG A 250 8.44 11.49 16.22
N TRP A 251 9.15 11.28 15.10
CA TRP A 251 8.88 10.18 14.19
C TRP A 251 9.08 8.83 14.88
N MET A 252 10.19 8.67 15.60
CA MET A 252 10.50 7.43 16.33
C MET A 252 9.47 7.12 17.42
N ASP A 253 9.02 8.13 18.18
CA ASP A 253 8.00 7.95 19.21
C ASP A 253 6.67 7.48 18.59
N HIS A 254 6.33 8.01 17.42
CA HIS A 254 5.13 7.60 16.69
C HIS A 254 5.21 6.16 16.18
N GLU A 255 6.30 5.81 15.50
CA GLU A 255 6.47 4.47 14.90
C GLU A 255 6.57 3.37 15.97
N LEU A 256 7.39 3.58 17.00
CA LEU A 256 7.60 2.58 18.06
C LEU A 256 6.35 2.32 18.90
N ALA A 257 5.37 3.23 18.90
CA ALA A 257 4.09 3.01 19.57
C ALA A 257 3.26 1.87 18.96
N THR A 258 3.51 1.51 17.70
CA THR A 258 2.71 0.54 16.96
C THR A 258 3.49 -0.64 16.39
N LEU A 259 4.82 -0.53 16.29
CA LEU A 259 5.65 -1.60 15.72
C LEU A 259 5.83 -2.76 16.72
N ASP A 260 5.84 -3.96 16.16
CA ASP A 260 6.23 -5.21 16.83
C ASP A 260 7.43 -5.82 16.11
N ALA A 261 8.42 -6.28 16.88
CA ALA A 261 9.68 -6.77 16.32
C ALA A 261 9.51 -8.04 15.47
N ASN A 262 8.64 -8.96 15.86
CA ASN A 262 8.39 -10.18 15.11
C ASN A 262 7.59 -9.87 13.81
N ASP A 263 6.56 -9.03 13.90
CA ASP A 263 5.81 -8.60 12.72
C ASP A 263 6.74 -7.90 11.72
N PHE A 264 7.61 -7.00 12.20
CA PHE A 264 8.60 -6.32 11.36
C PHE A 264 9.51 -7.29 10.62
N LEU A 265 10.06 -8.30 11.31
CA LEU A 265 10.93 -9.30 10.70
C LEU A 265 10.22 -10.04 9.57
N TYR A 266 8.99 -10.50 9.81
CA TYR A 266 8.21 -11.21 8.80
C TYR A 266 7.85 -10.33 7.61
N GLN A 267 7.42 -9.09 7.84
CA GLN A 267 7.06 -8.12 6.79
C GLN A 267 8.25 -7.81 5.86
N PHE A 268 9.45 -7.64 6.43
CA PHE A 268 10.66 -7.32 5.66
C PHE A 268 11.24 -8.54 4.94
N ASP A 269 11.08 -9.75 5.49
CA ASP A 269 11.53 -10.98 4.86
C ASP A 269 10.60 -11.49 3.76
N ALA A 270 9.31 -11.16 3.82
CA ALA A 270 8.28 -11.64 2.89
C ALA A 270 8.61 -11.38 1.41
N SER A 271 9.41 -10.36 1.10
CA SER A 271 9.79 -9.98 -0.26
C SER A 271 10.83 -10.87 -0.95
N ARG A 272 11.22 -11.98 -0.33
CA ARG A 272 12.33 -12.83 -0.80
C ARG A 272 12.06 -13.53 -2.15
N ASP A 273 10.81 -13.73 -2.52
CA ASP A 273 10.36 -14.39 -3.75
C ASP A 273 9.97 -13.42 -4.88
N TYR A 274 10.05 -12.11 -4.63
CA TYR A 274 9.62 -11.10 -5.60
C TYR A 274 10.62 -10.97 -6.75
N ASP A 275 10.22 -11.36 -7.95
CA ASP A 275 10.94 -11.08 -9.21
C ASP A 275 10.00 -11.23 -10.43
N PRO A 276 9.22 -10.22 -10.81
CA PRO A 276 8.34 -10.28 -11.97
C PRO A 276 9.08 -10.08 -13.31
N SER A 277 10.38 -9.82 -13.33
CA SER A 277 11.12 -9.40 -14.52
C SER A 277 11.05 -10.35 -15.72
N ARG A 278 10.71 -11.62 -15.47
CA ARG A 278 10.66 -12.67 -16.50
C ARG A 278 9.30 -12.75 -17.19
N ASP A 279 8.24 -12.38 -16.48
CA ASP A 279 6.86 -12.60 -16.91
C ASP A 279 6.11 -11.32 -17.31
N LEU A 280 6.79 -10.16 -17.34
CA LEU A 280 6.20 -8.86 -17.70
C LEU A 280 5.46 -8.88 -19.06
N GLY A 281 5.94 -9.68 -20.01
CA GLY A 281 5.31 -9.85 -21.32
C GLY A 281 3.98 -10.60 -21.31
N ARG A 282 3.61 -11.25 -20.19
CA ARG A 282 2.35 -11.97 -20.01
C ARG A 282 1.21 -11.08 -19.53
N ILE A 283 1.53 -9.85 -19.09
CA ILE A 283 0.55 -8.89 -18.58
C ILE A 283 -0.37 -8.47 -19.71
N LYS A 284 -1.66 -8.72 -19.55
CA LYS A 284 -2.71 -8.35 -20.52
C LYS A 284 -3.36 -7.01 -20.19
N ALA A 285 -3.46 -6.68 -18.92
CA ALA A 285 -4.03 -5.43 -18.44
C ALA A 285 -3.24 -4.21 -18.94
N ARG A 286 -3.89 -3.06 -19.07
CA ARG A 286 -3.20 -1.78 -19.27
C ARG A 286 -2.43 -1.42 -18.01
N VAL A 287 -1.20 -0.94 -18.15
CA VAL A 287 -0.33 -0.62 -17.00
C VAL A 287 0.01 0.87 -16.99
N LEU A 288 -0.18 1.52 -15.84
CA LEU A 288 0.34 2.85 -15.55
C LEU A 288 1.31 2.76 -14.34
N ALA A 289 2.60 2.60 -14.60
CA ALA A 289 3.61 2.61 -13.55
C ALA A 289 4.07 4.03 -13.23
N ILE A 290 4.14 4.39 -11.94
CA ILE A 290 4.53 5.73 -11.49
C ILE A 290 5.58 5.65 -10.39
N ASN A 291 6.74 6.29 -10.62
CA ASN A 291 7.79 6.47 -9.61
C ASN A 291 8.14 7.97 -9.47
N SER A 292 8.81 8.34 -8.39
CA SER A 292 9.29 9.70 -8.14
C SER A 292 10.81 9.79 -8.33
N ALA A 293 11.28 10.88 -8.90
CA ALA A 293 12.70 11.08 -9.18
C ALA A 293 13.56 11.27 -7.91
N ASP A 294 12.93 11.57 -6.78
CA ASP A 294 13.57 11.69 -5.46
C ASP A 294 13.37 10.44 -4.57
N ASP A 295 12.86 9.33 -5.14
CA ASP A 295 12.71 8.07 -4.41
C ASP A 295 14.06 7.36 -4.26
N GLU A 296 14.59 7.37 -3.05
CA GLU A 296 15.86 6.72 -2.69
C GLU A 296 15.75 5.19 -2.49
N VAL A 297 14.53 4.64 -2.43
CA VAL A 297 14.30 3.20 -2.43
C VAL A 297 14.40 2.63 -3.83
N ASN A 298 13.87 3.37 -4.81
CA ASN A 298 13.80 2.99 -6.23
C ASN A 298 14.41 4.09 -7.12
N PRO A 299 15.69 4.46 -6.90
CA PRO A 299 16.27 5.61 -7.59
C PRO A 299 16.31 5.39 -9.10
N PRO A 300 15.92 6.39 -9.91
CA PRO A 300 15.89 6.28 -11.37
C PRO A 300 17.28 6.02 -11.99
N SER A 301 18.37 6.39 -11.28
CA SER A 301 19.75 6.13 -11.69
C SER A 301 20.13 4.66 -11.82
N LEU A 302 19.28 3.73 -11.39
CA LEU A 302 19.45 2.29 -11.61
C LEU A 302 19.08 1.87 -13.04
N ASP A 303 18.41 2.71 -13.81
CA ASP A 303 17.92 2.47 -15.17
C ASP A 303 17.03 1.22 -15.37
N ILE A 304 16.61 0.59 -14.28
CA ILE A 304 15.85 -0.67 -14.31
C ILE A 304 14.51 -0.50 -15.04
N MET A 305 13.80 0.61 -14.80
CA MET A 305 12.54 0.88 -15.50
C MET A 305 12.78 1.06 -17.02
N ALA A 306 13.82 1.75 -17.41
CA ALA A 306 14.17 1.93 -18.83
C ALA A 306 14.48 0.60 -19.52
N GLN A 307 15.09 -0.35 -18.81
CA GLN A 307 15.47 -1.66 -19.34
C GLN A 307 14.31 -2.65 -19.37
N LEU A 308 13.46 -2.67 -18.33
CA LEU A 308 12.45 -3.71 -18.17
C LEU A 308 11.05 -3.30 -18.66
N PHE A 309 10.68 -2.03 -18.49
CA PHE A 309 9.33 -1.56 -18.82
C PHE A 309 8.93 -1.72 -20.30
N PRO A 310 9.86 -1.65 -21.28
CA PRO A 310 9.54 -1.97 -22.68
C PRO A 310 9.00 -3.39 -22.93
N LYS A 311 9.16 -4.31 -21.96
CA LYS A 311 8.60 -5.66 -22.03
C LYS A 311 7.11 -5.72 -21.72
N VAL A 312 6.52 -4.65 -21.14
CA VAL A 312 5.10 -4.57 -20.77
C VAL A 312 4.28 -4.16 -21.99
N PRO A 313 3.38 -5.01 -22.53
CA PRO A 313 2.76 -4.77 -23.84
C PRO A 313 1.91 -3.50 -23.93
N HIS A 314 1.16 -3.19 -22.86
CA HIS A 314 0.22 -2.06 -22.80
C HIS A 314 0.58 -1.09 -21.67
N GLY A 315 1.89 -0.81 -21.55
CA GLY A 315 2.44 -0.04 -20.44
C GLY A 315 2.67 1.44 -20.76
N ARG A 316 2.41 2.30 -19.77
CA ARG A 316 2.88 3.69 -19.70
C ARG A 316 3.66 3.87 -18.39
N TYR A 317 4.89 4.34 -18.49
CA TYR A 317 5.72 4.70 -17.34
C TYR A 317 5.76 6.22 -17.16
N VAL A 318 5.62 6.67 -15.93
CA VAL A 318 5.73 8.07 -15.52
C VAL A 318 6.77 8.17 -14.41
N LEU A 319 7.83 8.93 -14.65
CA LEU A 319 8.76 9.38 -13.63
C LEU A 319 8.38 10.81 -13.24
N LEU A 320 7.85 10.98 -12.04
CA LEU A 320 7.48 12.31 -11.51
C LEU A 320 8.74 13.12 -11.26
N PRO A 321 8.85 14.35 -11.81
CA PRO A 321 9.97 15.23 -11.49
C PRO A 321 9.91 15.66 -10.03
N ILE A 322 11.08 15.96 -9.45
CA ILE A 322 11.18 16.49 -8.09
C ILE A 322 10.42 17.82 -8.02
N SER A 323 9.53 17.95 -7.04
CA SER A 323 8.69 19.12 -6.84
C SER A 323 8.38 19.33 -5.35
N ASP A 324 7.60 20.36 -5.02
CA ASP A 324 7.15 20.58 -3.64
C ASP A 324 6.11 19.53 -3.16
N LEU A 325 5.49 18.80 -4.09
CA LEU A 325 4.58 17.69 -3.79
C LEU A 325 5.31 16.38 -3.55
N THR A 326 6.54 16.21 -4.05
CA THR A 326 7.27 14.95 -3.91
C THR A 326 7.89 14.80 -2.52
N ARG A 327 7.94 13.56 -2.04
CA ARG A 327 8.35 13.19 -0.68
C ARG A 327 9.24 11.95 -0.69
N GLY A 328 10.07 11.80 -1.72
CA GLY A 328 10.84 10.58 -1.91
C GLY A 328 9.94 9.38 -2.09
N HIS A 329 10.23 8.30 -1.37
CA HIS A 329 9.40 7.10 -1.42
C HIS A 329 7.95 7.35 -1.04
N GLY A 330 7.69 8.23 -0.06
CA GLY A 330 6.35 8.61 0.38
C GLY A 330 5.50 9.39 -0.64
N THR A 331 6.02 9.75 -1.81
CA THR A 331 5.26 10.43 -2.88
C THR A 331 4.02 9.64 -3.33
N HIS A 332 4.08 8.31 -3.24
CA HIS A 332 2.98 7.44 -3.60
C HIS A 332 1.68 7.67 -2.79
N THR A 333 1.78 8.23 -1.58
CA THR A 333 0.62 8.54 -0.74
C THR A 333 0.03 9.94 -1.00
N VAL A 334 0.66 10.75 -1.87
CA VAL A 334 0.25 12.13 -2.19
C VAL A 334 -0.45 12.14 -3.54
N ALA A 335 -1.76 11.92 -3.57
CA ALA A 335 -2.53 11.82 -4.80
C ALA A 335 -2.36 13.04 -5.71
N ALA A 336 -2.29 14.25 -5.15
CA ALA A 336 -2.05 15.50 -5.89
C ALA A 336 -0.77 15.47 -6.77
N ALA A 337 0.23 14.65 -6.42
CA ALA A 337 1.45 14.53 -7.21
C ALA A 337 1.27 13.75 -8.52
N TRP A 338 0.32 12.83 -8.58
CA TRP A 338 0.19 11.86 -9.68
C TRP A 338 -1.23 11.68 -10.23
N LYS A 339 -2.29 12.18 -9.58
CA LYS A 339 -3.68 12.00 -10.04
C LYS A 339 -3.94 12.48 -11.46
N GLN A 340 -3.21 13.47 -11.96
CA GLN A 340 -3.28 13.97 -13.33
C GLN A 340 -2.95 12.92 -14.40
N TYR A 341 -2.20 11.87 -14.03
CA TYR A 341 -1.90 10.73 -14.89
C TYR A 341 -2.88 9.58 -14.65
N PHE A 342 -3.32 9.44 -13.42
CA PHE A 342 -4.21 8.36 -12.98
C PHE A 342 -5.65 8.55 -13.45
N ALA A 343 -6.23 9.75 -13.31
CA ALA A 343 -7.63 9.99 -13.65
C ALA A 343 -7.95 9.71 -15.14
N PRO A 344 -7.15 10.18 -16.13
CA PRO A 344 -7.37 9.81 -17.53
C PRO A 344 -7.15 8.32 -17.79
N PHE A 345 -6.30 7.64 -17.04
CA PHE A 345 -6.07 6.21 -17.17
C PHE A 345 -7.32 5.43 -16.75
N VAL A 346 -7.89 5.71 -15.58
CA VAL A 346 -9.13 5.05 -15.11
C VAL A 346 -10.30 5.33 -16.07
N ALA A 347 -10.52 6.58 -16.44
CA ALA A 347 -11.55 6.93 -17.41
C ALA A 347 -11.40 6.19 -18.75
N GLY A 348 -10.16 5.97 -19.20
CA GLY A 348 -9.87 5.21 -20.41
C GLY A 348 -10.19 3.71 -20.30
N LEU A 349 -10.19 3.13 -19.10
CA LEU A 349 -10.63 1.74 -18.87
C LEU A 349 -12.15 1.61 -18.92
N GLU A 350 -12.86 2.56 -18.33
CA GLU A 350 -14.33 2.57 -18.31
C GLU A 350 -14.97 2.71 -19.69
N HIS A 351 -14.32 3.47 -20.59
CA HIS A 351 -14.81 3.68 -21.98
C HIS A 351 -14.45 2.53 -22.93
N SER A 352 -13.64 1.57 -22.49
CA SER A 352 -13.21 0.43 -23.31
C SER A 352 -14.15 -0.79 -23.18
N LYS A 353 -15.17 -0.66 -22.32
CA LYS A 353 -16.26 -1.64 -22.11
C LYS A 353 -17.47 -1.22 -22.94
#